data_0722ad862c79556ced7a27a1caf8ecf8
#
_entry.id   0722ad862c79556ced7a27a1caf8ecf8
#
_cell.length_a   1.000
_cell.length_b   1.000
_cell.length_c   1.000
_cell.angle_alpha   90.00
_cell.angle_beta   90.00
_cell.angle_gamma   90.00
#
_symmetry.space_group_name_H-M   'P 1'
#
loop_
_entity.id
_entity.type
_entity.pdbx_description
1 polymer ?
#
loop_
_entity_poly.entity_id
_entity_poly.type
_entity_poly.pdbx_seq_one_letter_code
_entity_poly.pdbx_strand_id
1 'polypeptide(L)'
;MANKFFLSFIFSISLLLNSCGSNSGSGTIIDTVVTDTTETFSLDEKQFLHHLFLTEYLWSYDVASNIDYAQYTDPQLMINDLRITPPDEWSFTMTQQEYENYANQKTVGFGFGYTPDFVVYLVRINAPVYGLLFRGDQILEINGEAVTNTLVSQASQNLNINSTFTVLRDGSEINVTLTPSEYSFNVSLGKIITQGTKEVGYLRFDSFTESSVAEFETIFSTFYNENIDELVIDLRYNGGGSVATASALLDNITNAYASQRQMYLDWNANYKHNNTSYTFEDADMQDGNELNMQRVFFLVTGNSASASEAVVSALMPYLGADNVITIGDDTHGKPVGMSGKTYGLNYYFLINFLVRNNAGDTTSFDGIPTTCTADDDLTHLMGDENETMLNTALYYIEHGSCL
;
A
#
# COMPACT_ATOMS: atom_id res chain seq x y z
N MET A 1 -27.25 -9.27 2.53
CA MET A 1 -26.10 -9.89 3.21
C MET A 1 -25.10 -10.21 2.11
N ALA A 2 -24.30 -9.23 1.74
CA ALA A 2 -23.26 -9.37 0.73
C ALA A 2 -22.01 -9.92 1.44
N ASN A 3 -21.51 -11.06 0.95
CA ASN A 3 -20.22 -11.60 1.37
C ASN A 3 -19.13 -10.61 0.94
N LYS A 4 -18.56 -9.86 1.91
CA LYS A 4 -17.32 -9.14 1.69
C LYS A 4 -16.23 -10.20 1.48
N PHE A 5 -15.83 -10.42 0.25
CA PHE A 5 -14.66 -11.23 -0.07
C PHE A 5 -13.42 -10.43 0.35
N PHE A 6 -12.78 -10.86 1.41
CA PHE A 6 -11.47 -10.38 1.83
C PHE A 6 -10.44 -10.74 0.75
N LEU A 7 -10.05 -9.77 -0.08
CA LEU A 7 -8.75 -9.83 -0.71
C LEU A 7 -7.72 -9.49 0.37
N SER A 8 -7.33 -10.52 1.12
CA SER A 8 -6.18 -10.44 2.00
C SER A 8 -4.98 -10.12 1.12
N PHE A 9 -4.37 -8.97 1.32
CA PHE A 9 -3.03 -8.68 0.83
C PHE A 9 -2.10 -9.67 1.55
N ILE A 10 -2.04 -10.89 1.03
CA ILE A 10 -1.02 -11.84 1.41
C ILE A 10 0.26 -11.34 0.72
N PHE A 11 1.03 -10.55 1.46
CA PHE A 11 2.46 -10.55 1.27
C PHE A 11 2.87 -12.01 1.44
N SER A 12 3.05 -12.72 0.33
CA SER A 12 3.54 -14.09 0.35
C SER A 12 4.99 -14.07 0.79
N ILE A 13 5.21 -13.96 2.10
CA ILE A 13 6.48 -14.29 2.71
C ILE A 13 6.52 -15.81 2.75
N SER A 14 7.19 -16.41 1.78
CA SER A 14 7.40 -17.86 1.73
C SER A 14 8.46 -18.22 2.76
N LEU A 15 8.02 -18.72 3.92
CA LEU A 15 8.91 -19.43 4.84
C LEU A 15 9.43 -20.70 4.15
N LEU A 16 10.74 -20.73 3.89
CA LEU A 16 11.46 -21.91 3.47
C LEU A 16 11.62 -22.86 4.68
N LEU A 17 10.79 -23.90 4.75
CA LEU A 17 11.08 -25.07 5.57
C LEU A 17 12.07 -25.96 4.80
N ASN A 18 13.35 -25.88 5.13
CA ASN A 18 14.35 -26.82 4.66
C ASN A 18 14.16 -28.16 5.37
N SER A 19 13.66 -29.14 4.64
CA SER A 19 13.68 -30.57 5.02
C SER A 19 15.09 -31.12 4.74
N CYS A 20 15.83 -31.49 5.78
CA CYS A 20 17.08 -32.26 5.71
C CYS A 20 16.80 -33.67 5.22
N GLY A 21 17.33 -34.04 4.04
CA GLY A 21 17.52 -35.42 3.61
C GLY A 21 18.99 -35.76 3.60
N SER A 22 19.37 -36.72 4.42
CA SER A 22 20.74 -37.25 4.57
C SER A 22 21.19 -38.00 3.33
N ASN A 23 22.41 -37.76 2.81
CA ASN A 23 23.20 -38.81 2.18
C ASN A 23 24.73 -38.58 2.37
N SER A 24 25.39 -39.65 2.75
CA SER A 24 26.78 -39.74 3.13
C SER A 24 27.73 -39.76 1.94
N GLY A 25 28.78 -38.94 2.01
CA GLY A 25 29.93 -38.97 1.08
C GLY A 25 31.13 -38.25 1.70
N SER A 26 32.17 -39.00 2.02
CA SER A 26 33.45 -38.60 2.65
C SER A 26 34.22 -37.59 1.78
N GLY A 27 34.67 -36.46 2.36
CA GLY A 27 35.61 -35.53 1.74
C GLY A 27 35.91 -34.35 2.65
N THR A 28 37.10 -34.29 3.15
CA THR A 28 37.92 -33.24 3.77
C THR A 28 37.22 -32.01 4.35
N ILE A 29 37.32 -31.90 5.66
CA ILE A 29 36.82 -30.80 6.51
C ILE A 29 37.64 -29.53 6.22
N ILE A 30 36.94 -28.48 5.70
CA ILE A 30 37.30 -27.10 5.96
C ILE A 30 36.20 -26.57 6.90
N ASP A 31 36.60 -26.33 8.13
CA ASP A 31 35.76 -25.80 9.21
C ASP A 31 35.43 -24.35 8.90
N THR A 32 34.42 -24.11 8.06
CA THR A 32 33.67 -22.85 8.06
C THR A 32 32.58 -23.00 9.10
N VAL A 33 32.78 -22.38 10.24
CA VAL A 33 31.73 -22.15 11.24
C VAL A 33 30.67 -21.31 10.54
N VAL A 34 29.69 -21.96 9.92
CA VAL A 34 28.41 -21.36 9.61
C VAL A 34 27.72 -21.25 10.98
N THR A 35 27.83 -20.09 11.59
CA THR A 35 26.96 -19.75 12.70
C THR A 35 25.55 -19.66 12.08
N ASP A 36 24.79 -20.73 12.22
CA ASP A 36 23.35 -20.75 11.99
C ASP A 36 22.72 -19.88 13.08
N THR A 37 22.65 -18.57 12.83
CA THR A 37 21.94 -17.61 13.67
C THR A 37 20.47 -17.61 13.25
N THR A 38 19.78 -18.72 13.46
CA THR A 38 18.34 -18.68 13.71
C THR A 38 18.19 -18.03 15.08
N GLU A 39 18.10 -16.69 15.13
CA GLU A 39 17.67 -16.01 16.34
C GLU A 39 16.29 -16.56 16.70
N THR A 40 16.26 -17.37 17.73
CA THR A 40 15.00 -17.87 18.29
C THR A 40 14.29 -16.69 18.95
N PHE A 41 12.99 -16.55 18.76
CA PHE A 41 12.16 -15.55 19.43
C PHE A 41 12.36 -15.64 20.95
N SER A 42 13.27 -14.81 21.46
CA SER A 42 13.84 -14.93 22.81
C SER A 42 12.84 -14.47 23.88
N LEU A 43 13.08 -14.87 25.14
CA LEU A 43 12.24 -14.41 26.25
C LEU A 43 12.27 -12.88 26.40
N ASP A 44 13.44 -12.26 26.24
CA ASP A 44 13.60 -10.81 26.34
C ASP A 44 12.83 -10.09 25.23
N GLU A 45 12.81 -10.63 24.02
CA GLU A 45 12.07 -10.11 22.90
C GLU A 45 10.53 -10.25 23.09
N LYS A 46 10.06 -11.39 23.63
CA LYS A 46 8.66 -11.58 24.02
C LYS A 46 8.22 -10.58 25.10
N GLN A 47 9.08 -10.34 26.09
CA GLN A 47 8.83 -9.33 27.12
C GLN A 47 8.80 -7.91 26.55
N PHE A 48 9.69 -7.59 25.62
CA PHE A 48 9.68 -6.32 24.90
C PHE A 48 8.38 -6.14 24.11
N LEU A 49 7.98 -7.13 23.32
CA LEU A 49 6.73 -7.06 22.53
C LEU A 49 5.51 -6.92 23.44
N HIS A 50 5.43 -7.71 24.53
CA HIS A 50 4.34 -7.59 25.49
C HIS A 50 4.32 -6.20 26.16
N HIS A 51 5.49 -5.66 26.48
CA HIS A 51 5.59 -4.29 27.02
C HIS A 51 5.03 -3.25 26.05
N LEU A 52 5.29 -3.35 24.75
CA LEU A 52 4.71 -2.46 23.72
C LEU A 52 3.18 -2.54 23.74
N PHE A 53 2.61 -3.75 23.84
CA PHE A 53 1.17 -3.94 23.94
C PHE A 53 0.58 -3.32 25.20
N LEU A 54 1.24 -3.44 26.33
CA LEU A 54 0.76 -2.89 27.60
C LEU A 54 0.89 -1.35 27.71
N THR A 55 1.73 -0.75 26.88
CA THR A 55 2.08 0.67 27.04
C THR A 55 1.73 1.53 25.83
N GLU A 56 2.22 1.16 24.62
CA GLU A 56 2.09 1.98 23.42
C GLU A 56 0.86 1.63 22.56
N TYR A 57 0.35 0.40 22.67
CA TYR A 57 -0.79 -0.08 21.90
C TYR A 57 -2.06 0.75 22.17
N LEU A 58 -2.83 1.06 21.14
CA LEU A 58 -4.00 1.94 21.25
C LEU A 58 -5.04 1.41 22.24
N TRP A 59 -5.24 0.10 22.28
CA TRP A 59 -6.14 -0.60 23.20
C TRP A 59 -5.40 -1.31 24.34
N SER A 60 -4.34 -0.69 24.86
CA SER A 60 -3.43 -1.28 25.88
C SER A 60 -4.17 -1.67 27.18
N TYR A 61 -5.28 -1.04 27.51
CA TYR A 61 -6.08 -1.36 28.72
C TYR A 61 -6.79 -2.72 28.65
N ASP A 62 -7.01 -3.23 27.44
CA ASP A 62 -7.71 -4.50 27.20
C ASP A 62 -6.74 -5.67 27.05
N VAL A 63 -5.42 -5.41 27.02
CA VAL A 63 -4.39 -6.44 26.90
C VAL A 63 -4.14 -7.14 28.23
N ALA A 64 -4.03 -8.47 28.21
CA ALA A 64 -3.73 -9.25 29.39
C ALA A 64 -2.34 -8.91 29.96
N SER A 65 -2.30 -8.53 31.25
CA SER A 65 -1.04 -8.17 31.93
C SER A 65 -0.14 -9.36 32.29
N ASN A 66 -0.69 -10.57 32.34
CA ASN A 66 0.04 -11.79 32.62
C ASN A 66 -0.22 -12.83 31.54
N ILE A 67 0.84 -13.28 30.89
CA ILE A 67 0.80 -14.28 29.82
C ILE A 67 1.89 -15.32 30.03
N ASP A 68 1.69 -16.52 29.49
CA ASP A 68 2.72 -17.53 29.45
C ASP A 68 3.56 -17.37 28.18
N TYR A 69 4.77 -16.84 28.32
CA TYR A 69 5.68 -16.64 27.19
C TYR A 69 6.12 -17.94 26.52
N ALA A 70 6.03 -19.09 27.21
CA ALA A 70 6.48 -20.36 26.64
C ALA A 70 5.61 -20.85 25.47
N GLN A 71 4.37 -20.37 25.38
CA GLN A 71 3.45 -20.78 24.31
C GLN A 71 3.78 -20.14 22.95
N TYR A 72 4.57 -19.06 22.92
CA TYR A 72 4.86 -18.34 21.69
C TYR A 72 6.21 -18.76 21.11
N THR A 73 6.19 -19.26 19.90
CA THR A 73 7.40 -19.65 19.14
C THR A 73 7.71 -18.68 18.00
N ASP A 74 6.80 -17.79 17.71
CA ASP A 74 6.85 -16.85 16.57
C ASP A 74 6.26 -15.49 17.00
N PRO A 75 6.89 -14.35 16.60
CA PRO A 75 6.42 -13.03 16.96
C PRO A 75 5.01 -12.70 16.43
N GLN A 76 4.68 -13.12 15.19
CA GLN A 76 3.37 -12.84 14.61
C GLN A 76 2.25 -13.61 15.33
N LEU A 77 2.52 -14.84 15.78
CA LEU A 77 1.56 -15.59 16.59
C LEU A 77 1.27 -14.87 17.91
N MET A 78 2.29 -14.31 18.55
CA MET A 78 2.12 -13.53 19.77
C MET A 78 1.32 -12.23 19.52
N ILE A 79 1.58 -11.51 18.42
CA ILE A 79 0.80 -10.35 18.02
C ILE A 79 -0.67 -10.74 17.80
N ASN A 80 -0.92 -11.82 17.08
CA ASN A 80 -2.29 -12.27 16.77
C ASN A 80 -3.10 -12.63 18.02
N ASP A 81 -2.43 -13.13 19.06
CA ASP A 81 -3.06 -13.50 20.34
C ASP A 81 -3.29 -12.28 21.25
N LEU A 82 -2.39 -11.28 21.21
CA LEU A 82 -2.45 -10.12 22.10
C LEU A 82 -3.28 -8.94 21.53
N ARG A 83 -3.41 -8.83 20.24
CA ARG A 83 -4.16 -7.75 19.63
C ARG A 83 -5.66 -7.90 19.87
N ILE A 84 -6.34 -6.78 20.07
CA ILE A 84 -7.80 -6.73 20.31
C ILE A 84 -8.53 -6.75 18.97
N THR A 85 -9.02 -7.91 18.58
CA THR A 85 -9.71 -8.11 17.30
C THR A 85 -11.18 -8.47 17.52
N PRO A 86 -12.15 -7.74 16.94
CA PRO A 86 -11.98 -6.44 16.31
C PRO A 86 -11.63 -5.36 17.36
N PRO A 87 -11.09 -4.16 16.98
CA PRO A 87 -10.94 -3.67 15.60
C PRO A 87 -9.55 -3.89 15.01
N ASP A 88 -8.52 -4.33 15.77
CA ASP A 88 -7.16 -4.46 15.24
C ASP A 88 -6.99 -5.73 14.38
N GLU A 89 -6.92 -5.53 13.06
CA GLU A 89 -6.57 -6.57 12.09
C GLU A 89 -5.21 -6.30 11.43
N TRP A 90 -4.51 -5.22 11.84
CA TRP A 90 -3.38 -4.64 11.11
C TRP A 90 -2.04 -4.70 11.82
N SER A 91 -2.00 -4.93 13.15
CA SER A 91 -0.72 -5.08 13.87
C SER A 91 0.03 -6.31 13.37
N PHE A 92 1.31 -6.11 13.03
CA PHE A 92 2.15 -7.14 12.41
C PHE A 92 3.64 -6.96 12.74
N THR A 93 4.45 -7.93 12.33
CA THR A 93 5.91 -7.88 12.35
C THR A 93 6.49 -8.24 11.00
N MET A 94 7.67 -7.71 10.71
CA MET A 94 8.54 -8.10 9.59
C MET A 94 9.99 -7.98 10.00
N THR A 95 10.91 -8.54 9.23
CA THR A 95 12.33 -8.33 9.45
C THR A 95 12.73 -6.89 9.09
N GLN A 96 13.83 -6.41 9.66
CA GLN A 96 14.38 -5.09 9.29
C GLN A 96 14.75 -5.04 7.80
N GLN A 97 15.25 -6.15 7.23
CA GLN A 97 15.58 -6.22 5.80
C GLN A 97 14.33 -6.10 4.91
N GLU A 98 13.21 -6.71 5.30
CA GLU A 98 11.94 -6.57 4.56
C GLU A 98 11.44 -5.12 4.62
N TYR A 99 11.55 -4.47 5.78
CA TYR A 99 11.21 -3.06 5.91
C TYR A 99 12.10 -2.17 5.04
N GLU A 100 13.42 -2.38 5.06
CA GLU A 100 14.36 -1.64 4.21
C GLU A 100 14.06 -1.82 2.72
N ASN A 101 13.74 -3.04 2.31
CA ASN A 101 13.35 -3.33 0.94
C ASN A 101 12.06 -2.58 0.56
N TYR A 102 11.05 -2.60 1.44
CA TYR A 102 9.80 -1.87 1.23
C TYR A 102 10.04 -0.35 1.14
N ALA A 103 10.75 0.23 2.09
CA ALA A 103 11.04 1.67 2.16
C ALA A 103 11.83 2.17 0.93
N ASN A 104 12.72 1.33 0.39
CA ASN A 104 13.53 1.61 -0.81
C ASN A 104 12.89 1.11 -2.11
N GLN A 105 11.63 0.70 -2.10
CA GLN A 105 10.90 0.20 -3.27
C GLN A 105 11.66 -0.93 -4.02
N LYS A 106 12.30 -1.82 -3.25
CA LYS A 106 13.01 -2.98 -3.76
C LYS A 106 12.23 -4.25 -3.47
N THR A 107 12.24 -5.16 -4.41
CA THR A 107 11.58 -6.46 -4.25
C THR A 107 12.20 -7.49 -5.19
N VAL A 108 11.74 -8.72 -5.08
CA VAL A 108 12.11 -9.82 -5.97
C VAL A 108 10.85 -10.45 -6.57
N GLY A 109 10.98 -11.03 -7.75
CA GLY A 109 9.91 -11.73 -8.44
C GLY A 109 9.54 -11.12 -9.77
N PHE A 110 8.30 -11.30 -10.19
CA PHE A 110 7.79 -10.82 -11.48
C PHE A 110 7.28 -9.38 -11.43
N GLY A 111 6.60 -8.99 -10.35
CA GLY A 111 6.05 -7.64 -10.15
C GLY A 111 4.66 -7.40 -10.69
N PHE A 112 3.79 -8.40 -10.60
CA PHE A 112 2.36 -8.26 -10.90
C PHE A 112 1.48 -8.80 -9.76
N GLY A 113 0.25 -8.27 -9.69
CA GLY A 113 -0.82 -8.79 -8.84
C GLY A 113 -1.93 -9.42 -9.69
N TYR A 114 -2.63 -10.42 -9.16
CA TYR A 114 -3.70 -11.13 -9.84
C TYR A 114 -4.87 -11.45 -8.92
N THR A 115 -6.06 -11.58 -9.51
CA THR A 115 -7.30 -11.96 -8.82
C THR A 115 -7.32 -13.47 -8.52
N PRO A 116 -8.28 -13.96 -7.70
CA PRO A 116 -8.47 -15.41 -7.50
C PRO A 116 -8.65 -16.22 -8.79
N ASP A 117 -9.16 -15.59 -9.85
CA ASP A 117 -9.33 -16.20 -11.18
C ASP A 117 -8.09 -16.01 -12.09
N PHE A 118 -6.95 -15.62 -11.49
CA PHE A 118 -5.68 -15.39 -12.17
C PHE A 118 -5.71 -14.30 -13.25
N VAL A 119 -6.62 -13.33 -13.14
CA VAL A 119 -6.62 -12.13 -13.98
C VAL A 119 -5.67 -11.10 -13.39
N VAL A 120 -4.72 -10.61 -14.18
CA VAL A 120 -3.77 -9.60 -13.76
C VAL A 120 -4.50 -8.28 -13.53
N TYR A 121 -4.48 -7.76 -12.30
CA TYR A 121 -5.10 -6.47 -11.99
C TYR A 121 -4.08 -5.33 -11.90
N LEU A 122 -2.83 -5.64 -11.60
CA LEU A 122 -1.76 -4.65 -11.42
C LEU A 122 -0.45 -5.18 -12.00
N VAL A 123 0.25 -4.33 -12.73
CA VAL A 123 1.66 -4.52 -13.09
C VAL A 123 2.43 -3.33 -12.50
N ARG A 124 3.46 -3.63 -11.71
CA ARG A 124 4.31 -2.60 -11.10
C ARG A 124 5.15 -1.90 -12.17
N ILE A 125 5.27 -0.61 -12.02
CA ILE A 125 6.09 0.23 -12.91
C ILE A 125 7.55 -0.21 -12.77
N ASN A 126 8.25 -0.39 -13.89
CA ASN A 126 9.65 -0.88 -13.96
C ASN A 126 9.86 -2.32 -13.44
N ALA A 127 8.82 -3.10 -13.20
CA ALA A 127 8.95 -4.51 -12.87
C ALA A 127 9.51 -5.34 -14.05
N PRO A 128 10.10 -6.52 -13.80
CA PRO A 128 10.62 -7.40 -14.89
C PRO A 128 9.60 -7.74 -15.97
N VAL A 129 8.30 -7.75 -15.62
CA VAL A 129 7.20 -8.06 -16.57
C VAL A 129 6.56 -6.82 -17.17
N TYR A 130 7.03 -5.61 -16.83
CA TYR A 130 6.47 -4.36 -17.34
C TYR A 130 6.58 -4.29 -18.86
N GLY A 131 5.45 -4.08 -19.54
CA GLY A 131 5.36 -4.12 -21.00
C GLY A 131 5.33 -5.51 -21.66
N LEU A 132 5.37 -6.58 -20.86
CA LEU A 132 5.23 -7.98 -21.32
C LEU A 132 3.88 -8.57 -20.89
N LEU A 133 3.50 -8.35 -19.64
CA LEU A 133 2.23 -8.73 -19.05
C LEU A 133 1.40 -7.48 -18.84
N PHE A 134 0.09 -7.54 -19.04
CA PHE A 134 -0.78 -6.39 -18.95
C PHE A 134 -1.95 -6.67 -18.00
N ARG A 135 -2.52 -5.61 -17.45
CA ARG A 135 -3.79 -5.65 -16.75
C ARG A 135 -4.85 -6.24 -17.69
N GLY A 136 -5.67 -7.14 -17.17
CA GLY A 136 -6.67 -7.88 -17.93
C GLY A 136 -6.19 -9.20 -18.52
N ASP A 137 -4.87 -9.47 -18.60
CA ASP A 137 -4.38 -10.79 -19.00
C ASP A 137 -4.85 -11.85 -17.99
N GLN A 138 -5.51 -12.90 -18.45
CA GLN A 138 -5.81 -14.05 -17.60
C GLN A 138 -4.72 -15.12 -17.78
N ILE A 139 -4.03 -15.45 -16.70
CA ILE A 139 -3.00 -16.48 -16.70
C ILE A 139 -3.71 -17.84 -16.72
N LEU A 140 -3.40 -18.68 -17.73
CA LEU A 140 -3.98 -20.01 -17.91
C LEU A 140 -3.00 -21.09 -17.47
N GLU A 141 -1.73 -20.98 -17.89
CA GLU A 141 -0.71 -21.99 -17.64
C GLU A 141 0.63 -21.34 -17.32
N ILE A 142 1.49 -22.08 -16.61
CA ILE A 142 2.91 -21.78 -16.41
C ILE A 142 3.70 -23.03 -16.79
N ASN A 143 4.60 -22.91 -17.78
CA ASN A 143 5.41 -24.00 -18.32
C ASN A 143 4.58 -25.22 -18.80
N GLY A 144 3.36 -24.98 -19.29
CA GLY A 144 2.44 -26.01 -19.80
C GLY A 144 1.63 -26.73 -18.72
N GLU A 145 1.69 -26.26 -17.47
CA GLU A 145 0.86 -26.75 -16.37
C GLU A 145 -0.20 -25.71 -16.02
N ALA A 146 -1.44 -26.13 -15.73
CA ALA A 146 -2.53 -25.23 -15.34
C ALA A 146 -2.12 -24.36 -14.14
N VAL A 147 -2.42 -23.06 -14.21
CA VAL A 147 -1.98 -22.09 -13.19
C VAL A 147 -2.56 -22.42 -11.81
N THR A 148 -1.73 -22.27 -10.80
CA THR A 148 -2.09 -22.32 -9.37
C THR A 148 -1.26 -21.31 -8.60
N ASN A 149 -1.72 -20.88 -7.42
CA ASN A 149 -0.95 -19.98 -6.55
C ASN A 149 0.44 -20.55 -6.22
N THR A 150 0.53 -21.89 -6.05
CA THR A 150 1.81 -22.58 -5.79
C THR A 150 2.75 -22.45 -6.98
N LEU A 151 2.27 -22.66 -8.23
CA LEU A 151 3.10 -22.51 -9.42
C LEU A 151 3.59 -21.07 -9.62
N VAL A 152 2.72 -20.06 -9.42
CA VAL A 152 3.11 -18.65 -9.50
C VAL A 152 4.19 -18.35 -8.47
N SER A 153 4.03 -18.80 -7.22
CA SER A 153 5.01 -18.60 -6.15
C SER A 153 6.34 -19.27 -6.47
N GLN A 154 6.34 -20.53 -6.89
CA GLN A 154 7.56 -21.26 -7.27
C GLN A 154 8.29 -20.61 -8.45
N ALA A 155 7.54 -20.22 -9.50
CA ALA A 155 8.11 -19.53 -10.64
C ALA A 155 8.74 -18.19 -10.23
N SER A 156 8.09 -17.44 -9.34
CA SER A 156 8.57 -16.15 -8.83
C SER A 156 9.85 -16.25 -8.00
N GLN A 157 10.06 -17.38 -7.30
CA GLN A 157 11.25 -17.64 -6.49
C GLN A 157 12.45 -18.13 -7.31
N ASN A 158 12.23 -18.66 -8.51
CA ASN A 158 13.29 -19.12 -9.41
C ASN A 158 13.95 -17.95 -10.14
N LEU A 159 14.68 -17.12 -9.38
CA LEU A 159 15.28 -15.88 -9.92
C LEU A 159 16.18 -16.15 -11.12
N ASN A 160 16.05 -15.29 -12.12
CA ASN A 160 16.80 -15.34 -13.38
C ASN A 160 16.55 -16.61 -14.24
N ILE A 161 15.49 -17.36 -13.93
CA ILE A 161 15.07 -18.52 -14.73
C ILE A 161 13.79 -18.15 -15.48
N ASN A 162 13.81 -18.35 -16.80
CA ASN A 162 12.66 -18.08 -17.64
C ASN A 162 11.52 -19.04 -17.33
N SER A 163 10.31 -18.51 -17.25
CA SER A 163 9.07 -19.28 -17.25
C SER A 163 8.18 -18.84 -18.41
N THR A 164 7.56 -19.78 -19.09
CA THR A 164 6.57 -19.50 -20.14
C THR A 164 5.19 -19.43 -19.52
N PHE A 165 4.55 -18.29 -19.64
CA PHE A 165 3.17 -18.06 -19.22
C PHE A 165 2.26 -18.13 -20.45
N THR A 166 1.26 -19.01 -20.46
CA THR A 166 0.16 -18.95 -21.41
C THR A 166 -0.91 -18.05 -20.81
N VAL A 167 -1.21 -16.94 -21.49
CA VAL A 167 -2.22 -15.98 -21.04
C VAL A 167 -3.30 -15.79 -22.10
N LEU A 168 -4.53 -15.56 -21.65
CA LEU A 168 -5.63 -15.11 -22.50
C LEU A 168 -5.62 -13.58 -22.52
N ARG A 169 -5.37 -12.99 -23.67
CA ARG A 169 -5.37 -11.54 -23.94
C ARG A 169 -6.27 -11.25 -25.14
N ASP A 170 -7.24 -10.39 -25.00
CA ASP A 170 -8.18 -10.00 -26.06
C ASP A 170 -8.81 -11.21 -26.77
N GLY A 171 -9.17 -12.26 -25.98
CA GLY A 171 -9.78 -13.47 -26.48
C GLY A 171 -8.82 -14.44 -27.20
N SER A 172 -7.52 -14.17 -27.19
CA SER A 172 -6.49 -15.01 -27.83
C SER A 172 -5.49 -15.54 -26.80
N GLU A 173 -5.18 -16.83 -26.89
CA GLU A 173 -4.09 -17.41 -26.09
C GLU A 173 -2.74 -17.04 -26.69
N ILE A 174 -1.86 -16.48 -25.88
CA ILE A 174 -0.49 -16.13 -26.25
C ILE A 174 0.48 -16.63 -25.19
N ASN A 175 1.70 -16.94 -25.65
CA ASN A 175 2.80 -17.31 -24.76
C ASN A 175 3.69 -16.10 -24.51
N VAL A 176 3.93 -15.80 -23.23
CA VAL A 176 4.83 -14.73 -22.79
C VAL A 176 5.95 -15.36 -21.95
N THR A 177 7.19 -15.10 -22.29
CA THR A 177 8.33 -15.54 -21.46
C THR A 177 8.63 -14.47 -20.43
N LEU A 178 8.53 -14.84 -19.16
CA LEU A 178 8.76 -13.96 -18.01
C LEU A 178 9.94 -14.48 -17.19
N THR A 179 10.76 -13.54 -16.69
CA THR A 179 11.96 -13.85 -15.89
C THR A 179 11.88 -13.08 -14.59
N PRO A 180 11.73 -13.74 -13.43
CA PRO A 180 11.73 -13.04 -12.16
C PRO A 180 13.15 -12.58 -11.80
N SER A 181 13.28 -11.41 -11.22
CA SER A 181 14.57 -10.87 -10.78
C SER A 181 14.41 -10.01 -9.54
N GLU A 182 15.51 -9.61 -8.94
CA GLU A 182 15.54 -8.47 -8.02
C GLU A 182 15.41 -7.18 -8.84
N TYR A 183 14.56 -6.25 -8.40
CA TYR A 183 14.32 -4.98 -9.08
C TYR A 183 13.87 -3.88 -8.12
N SER A 184 14.08 -2.63 -8.54
CA SER A 184 13.44 -1.46 -7.93
C SER A 184 12.25 -1.04 -8.80
N PHE A 185 11.17 -0.59 -8.17
CA PHE A 185 9.96 -0.19 -8.87
C PHE A 185 9.54 1.23 -8.48
N ASN A 186 8.85 1.91 -9.40
CA ASN A 186 8.19 3.16 -9.09
C ASN A 186 6.76 2.90 -8.61
N VAL A 187 6.25 3.79 -7.77
CA VAL A 187 4.88 3.74 -7.26
C VAL A 187 4.01 4.89 -7.77
N SER A 188 4.59 5.79 -8.55
CA SER A 188 3.91 6.94 -9.12
C SER A 188 4.01 6.98 -10.63
N LEU A 189 2.90 7.32 -11.31
CA LEU A 189 2.86 7.56 -12.75
C LEU A 189 1.90 8.71 -13.02
N GLY A 190 2.40 9.76 -13.71
CA GLY A 190 1.61 10.92 -14.10
C GLY A 190 1.22 10.91 -15.58
N LYS A 191 0.04 11.42 -15.88
CA LYS A 191 -0.47 11.64 -17.23
C LYS A 191 -1.29 12.93 -17.24
N ILE A 192 -1.26 13.69 -18.35
CA ILE A 192 -2.22 14.78 -18.61
C ILE A 192 -3.23 14.31 -19.63
N ILE A 193 -4.50 14.60 -19.36
CA ILE A 193 -5.64 14.20 -20.16
C ILE A 193 -6.42 15.46 -20.52
N THR A 194 -6.69 15.67 -21.79
CA THR A 194 -7.53 16.78 -22.24
C THR A 194 -9.00 16.35 -22.24
N GLN A 195 -9.81 16.88 -21.33
CA GLN A 195 -11.25 16.64 -21.26
C GLN A 195 -12.03 17.91 -21.62
N GLY A 196 -12.57 17.92 -22.82
CA GLY A 196 -13.24 19.12 -23.36
C GLY A 196 -12.28 20.30 -23.49
N THR A 197 -12.43 21.32 -22.63
CA THR A 197 -11.55 22.50 -22.57
C THR A 197 -10.63 22.49 -21.36
N LYS A 198 -10.62 21.40 -20.58
CA LYS A 198 -9.85 21.28 -19.33
C LYS A 198 -8.67 20.35 -19.51
N GLU A 199 -7.57 20.71 -18.89
CA GLU A 199 -6.41 19.83 -18.70
C GLU A 199 -6.53 19.14 -17.33
N VAL A 200 -6.56 17.81 -17.34
CA VAL A 200 -6.72 16.97 -16.14
C VAL A 200 -5.41 16.28 -15.85
N GLY A 201 -4.82 16.56 -14.69
CA GLY A 201 -3.71 15.78 -14.16
C GLY A 201 -4.23 14.46 -13.60
N TYR A 202 -3.74 13.34 -14.12
CA TYR A 202 -3.97 12.01 -13.57
C TYR A 202 -2.70 11.50 -12.91
N LEU A 203 -2.78 11.18 -11.63
CA LEU A 203 -1.72 10.56 -10.85
C LEU A 203 -2.15 9.17 -10.40
N ARG A 204 -1.55 8.09 -10.94
CA ARG A 204 -1.57 6.78 -10.30
C ARG A 204 -0.55 6.76 -9.17
N PHE A 205 -0.96 6.37 -7.95
CA PHE A 205 -0.11 6.35 -6.79
C PHE A 205 -0.33 5.08 -5.96
N ASP A 206 0.62 4.14 -6.04
CA ASP A 206 0.43 2.76 -5.55
C ASP A 206 0.85 2.57 -4.07
N SER A 207 1.69 3.45 -3.48
CA SER A 207 2.14 3.33 -2.08
C SER A 207 2.78 4.62 -1.56
N PHE A 208 2.55 4.93 -0.28
CA PHE A 208 3.16 6.05 0.43
C PHE A 208 4.52 5.67 1.04
N THR A 209 5.51 5.36 0.21
CA THR A 209 6.91 5.16 0.63
C THR A 209 7.63 6.51 0.71
N GLU A 210 8.68 6.61 1.52
CA GLU A 210 9.48 7.86 1.57
C GLU A 210 10.13 8.18 0.22
N SER A 211 10.56 7.16 -0.51
CA SER A 211 11.16 7.30 -1.84
C SER A 211 10.19 7.85 -2.89
N SER A 212 8.86 7.69 -2.69
CA SER A 212 7.84 8.15 -3.64
C SER A 212 7.69 9.66 -3.69
N VAL A 213 8.18 10.39 -2.69
CA VAL A 213 8.11 11.87 -2.66
C VAL A 213 8.77 12.44 -3.92
N ALA A 214 10.00 12.07 -4.21
CA ALA A 214 10.70 12.56 -5.40
C ALA A 214 10.03 12.16 -6.74
N GLU A 215 9.28 11.04 -6.74
CA GLU A 215 8.54 10.62 -7.93
C GLU A 215 7.34 11.54 -8.20
N PHE A 216 6.48 11.74 -7.20
CA PHE A 216 5.31 12.58 -7.42
C PHE A 216 5.65 14.08 -7.51
N GLU A 217 6.69 14.58 -6.83
CA GLU A 217 7.21 15.94 -7.01
C GLU A 217 7.50 16.26 -8.50
N THR A 218 8.17 15.33 -9.19
CA THR A 218 8.44 15.46 -10.63
C THR A 218 7.15 15.53 -11.45
N ILE A 219 6.14 14.74 -11.06
CA ILE A 219 4.83 14.72 -11.73
C ILE A 219 4.06 16.01 -11.46
N PHE A 220 4.02 16.50 -10.21
CA PHE A 220 3.35 17.74 -9.85
C PHE A 220 4.00 18.95 -10.51
N SER A 221 5.34 18.97 -10.62
CA SER A 221 6.05 19.99 -11.40
C SER A 221 5.59 20.02 -12.87
N THR A 222 5.34 18.85 -13.46
CA THR A 222 4.76 18.76 -14.81
C THR A 222 3.34 19.32 -14.83
N PHE A 223 2.49 18.92 -13.88
CA PHE A 223 1.11 19.39 -13.77
C PHE A 223 1.03 20.90 -13.59
N TYR A 224 1.91 21.47 -12.76
CA TYR A 224 2.02 22.91 -12.55
C TYR A 224 2.40 23.65 -13.85
N ASN A 225 3.42 23.17 -14.56
CA ASN A 225 3.88 23.80 -15.80
C ASN A 225 2.87 23.75 -16.93
N GLU A 226 2.07 22.69 -17.00
CA GLU A 226 1.00 22.52 -17.99
C GLU A 226 -0.31 23.19 -17.55
N ASN A 227 -0.36 23.78 -16.34
CA ASN A 227 -1.49 24.50 -15.77
C ASN A 227 -2.78 23.66 -15.78
N ILE A 228 -2.74 22.47 -15.17
CA ILE A 228 -3.92 21.61 -15.10
C ILE A 228 -5.09 22.32 -14.38
N ASP A 229 -6.32 22.03 -14.85
CA ASP A 229 -7.56 22.58 -14.30
C ASP A 229 -8.15 21.68 -13.20
N GLU A 230 -7.94 20.37 -13.30
CA GLU A 230 -8.51 19.33 -12.42
C GLU A 230 -7.47 18.28 -12.09
N LEU A 231 -7.62 17.62 -10.94
CA LEU A 231 -6.71 16.58 -10.47
C LEU A 231 -7.46 15.30 -10.13
N VAL A 232 -7.02 14.20 -10.71
CA VAL A 232 -7.47 12.83 -10.40
C VAL A 232 -6.31 12.05 -9.81
N ILE A 233 -6.46 11.54 -8.59
CA ILE A 233 -5.46 10.71 -7.90
C ILE A 233 -6.02 9.29 -7.78
N ASP A 234 -5.35 8.33 -8.41
CA ASP A 234 -5.74 6.92 -8.41
C ASP A 234 -5.05 6.17 -7.28
N LEU A 235 -5.81 5.88 -6.23
CA LEU A 235 -5.39 5.18 -5.02
C LEU A 235 -6.01 3.78 -4.91
N ARG A 236 -6.62 3.24 -5.98
CA ARG A 236 -7.46 2.01 -5.91
C ARG A 236 -6.78 0.80 -5.31
N TYR A 237 -5.45 0.70 -5.33
CA TYR A 237 -4.68 -0.41 -4.73
C TYR A 237 -3.68 0.07 -3.68
N ASN A 238 -3.78 1.32 -3.25
CA ASN A 238 -2.85 1.91 -2.30
C ASN A 238 -3.29 1.66 -0.84
N GLY A 239 -2.68 0.69 -0.19
CA GLY A 239 -2.94 0.35 1.23
C GLY A 239 -2.38 1.35 2.24
N GLY A 240 -1.81 2.47 1.79
CA GLY A 240 -1.26 3.51 2.65
C GLY A 240 0.28 3.50 2.71
N GLY A 241 0.81 3.83 3.87
CA GLY A 241 2.25 3.92 4.17
C GLY A 241 2.58 5.07 5.11
N SER A 242 3.61 5.84 4.79
CA SER A 242 4.12 6.95 5.62
C SER A 242 3.13 8.12 5.68
N VAL A 243 2.80 8.55 6.90
CA VAL A 243 1.98 9.76 7.12
C VAL A 243 2.73 11.02 6.69
N ALA A 244 4.07 11.04 6.81
CA ALA A 244 4.88 12.15 6.32
C ALA A 244 4.80 12.28 4.79
N THR A 245 4.80 11.16 4.07
CA THR A 245 4.59 11.15 2.61
C THR A 245 3.18 11.61 2.23
N ALA A 246 2.17 11.25 3.03
CA ALA A 246 0.81 11.76 2.84
C ALA A 246 0.73 13.28 3.04
N SER A 247 1.47 13.81 4.03
CA SER A 247 1.61 15.25 4.25
C SER A 247 2.24 15.95 3.04
N ALA A 248 3.35 15.44 2.52
CA ALA A 248 4.00 15.99 1.33
C ALA A 248 3.09 15.95 0.08
N LEU A 249 2.28 14.90 -0.10
CA LEU A 249 1.30 14.86 -1.19
C LEU A 249 0.24 15.96 -1.04
N LEU A 250 -0.23 16.23 0.19
CA LEU A 250 -1.19 17.30 0.47
C LEU A 250 -0.61 18.68 0.15
N ASP A 251 0.67 18.92 0.43
CA ASP A 251 1.37 20.16 0.11
C ASP A 251 1.37 20.40 -1.41
N ASN A 252 1.63 19.38 -2.20
CA ASN A 252 1.59 19.46 -3.66
C ASN A 252 0.19 19.69 -4.23
N ILE A 253 -0.87 19.19 -3.57
CA ILE A 253 -2.27 19.37 -4.03
C ILE A 253 -2.73 20.83 -3.91
N THR A 254 -2.33 21.51 -2.83
CA THR A 254 -2.82 22.88 -2.59
C THR A 254 -1.87 23.72 -1.73
N ASN A 255 -1.56 24.91 -2.21
CA ASN A 255 -0.77 25.93 -1.51
C ASN A 255 -1.64 26.93 -0.73
N ALA A 256 -2.97 26.78 -0.73
CA ALA A 256 -3.90 27.78 -0.19
C ALA A 256 -3.94 27.85 1.34
N TYR A 257 -3.45 26.80 2.02
CA TYR A 257 -3.69 26.62 3.46
C TYR A 257 -2.39 26.62 4.29
N ALA A 258 -1.37 27.34 3.84
CA ALA A 258 -0.05 27.42 4.48
C ALA A 258 -0.14 27.54 6.02
N SER A 259 0.69 26.79 6.72
CA SER A 259 0.76 26.69 8.20
C SER A 259 -0.50 26.12 8.88
N GLN A 260 -1.56 25.78 8.16
CA GLN A 260 -2.75 25.17 8.74
C GLN A 260 -2.56 23.67 8.92
N ARG A 261 -3.25 23.07 9.89
CA ARG A 261 -3.10 21.66 10.19
C ARG A 261 -3.75 20.79 9.12
N GLN A 262 -2.98 19.90 8.51
CA GLN A 262 -3.48 18.85 7.64
C GLN A 262 -4.12 17.73 8.46
N MET A 263 -3.35 17.14 9.36
CA MET A 263 -3.76 16.00 10.18
C MET A 263 -3.02 15.99 11.53
N TYR A 264 -3.55 15.19 12.45
CA TYR A 264 -3.08 15.07 13.81
C TYR A 264 -3.06 13.60 14.23
N LEU A 265 -1.93 13.15 14.80
CA LEU A 265 -1.75 11.82 15.34
C LEU A 265 -2.14 11.82 16.81
N ASP A 266 -3.25 11.18 17.15
CA ASP A 266 -3.80 11.11 18.50
C ASP A 266 -3.45 9.77 19.16
N TRP A 267 -2.33 9.76 19.87
CA TRP A 267 -1.80 8.59 20.55
C TRP A 267 -2.67 8.15 21.73
N ASN A 268 -2.48 6.92 22.18
CA ASN A 268 -3.16 6.40 23.37
C ASN A 268 -2.93 7.27 24.61
N ALA A 269 -3.71 7.05 25.67
CA ALA A 269 -3.69 7.92 26.84
C ALA A 269 -2.32 8.00 27.54
N ASN A 270 -1.51 6.96 27.50
CA ASN A 270 -0.19 6.90 28.13
C ASN A 270 0.89 7.65 27.31
N TYR A 271 0.67 7.84 26.01
CA TYR A 271 1.63 8.37 25.07
C TYR A 271 1.19 9.70 24.40
N LYS A 272 0.29 10.45 25.02
CA LYS A 272 -0.17 11.77 24.54
C LYS A 272 0.96 12.76 24.27
N HIS A 273 2.13 12.58 24.88
CA HIS A 273 3.32 13.40 24.60
C HIS A 273 3.92 13.14 23.22
N ASN A 274 3.55 12.05 22.55
CA ASN A 274 3.93 11.74 21.17
C ASN A 274 2.95 12.32 20.14
N ASN A 275 1.88 12.97 20.58
CA ASN A 275 0.92 13.60 19.68
C ASN A 275 1.63 14.59 18.76
N THR A 276 1.43 14.44 17.45
CA THR A 276 2.11 15.22 16.42
C THR A 276 1.09 15.74 15.43
N SER A 277 1.23 17.01 15.03
CA SER A 277 0.45 17.58 13.93
C SER A 277 1.32 17.69 12.69
N TYR A 278 0.75 17.38 11.55
CA TYR A 278 1.26 17.74 10.23
C TYR A 278 0.52 19.00 9.77
N THR A 279 1.25 19.93 9.20
CA THR A 279 0.72 21.20 8.69
C THR A 279 1.08 21.34 7.22
N PHE A 280 0.25 22.06 6.47
CA PHE A 280 0.66 22.51 5.14
C PHE A 280 1.93 23.36 5.26
N GLU A 281 2.80 23.25 4.28
CA GLU A 281 4.05 23.99 4.25
C GLU A 281 3.82 25.50 4.39
N ASP A 282 4.74 26.18 5.08
CA ASP A 282 4.73 27.62 5.15
C ASP A 282 5.03 28.23 3.78
N ALA A 283 4.44 29.36 3.49
CA ALA A 283 4.53 29.99 2.16
C ALA A 283 5.97 30.31 1.69
N ASP A 284 6.92 30.43 2.62
CA ASP A 284 8.34 30.64 2.33
C ASP A 284 9.13 29.32 2.15
N MET A 285 8.50 28.17 2.42
CA MET A 285 9.07 26.84 2.22
C MET A 285 8.63 26.20 0.90
N GLN A 286 7.54 26.71 0.30
CA GLN A 286 7.01 26.22 -0.97
C GLN A 286 8.03 26.42 -2.10
N ASP A 287 8.19 25.39 -2.94
CA ASP A 287 9.15 25.42 -4.05
C ASP A 287 8.59 26.07 -5.32
N GLY A 288 7.29 26.40 -5.31
CA GLY A 288 6.58 27.09 -6.39
C GLY A 288 5.99 26.17 -7.45
N ASN A 289 5.95 24.85 -7.18
CA ASN A 289 5.32 23.84 -8.04
C ASN A 289 4.02 23.29 -7.44
N GLU A 290 3.64 23.73 -6.24
CA GLU A 290 2.40 23.35 -5.58
C GLU A 290 1.21 23.86 -6.37
N LEU A 291 0.24 22.99 -6.56
CA LEU A 291 -1.03 23.34 -7.20
C LEU A 291 -1.90 24.18 -6.22
N ASN A 292 -2.99 24.69 -6.72
CA ASN A 292 -4.03 25.34 -5.92
C ASN A 292 -5.39 24.75 -6.26
N MET A 293 -5.50 23.42 -6.08
CA MET A 293 -6.72 22.70 -6.45
C MET A 293 -7.87 23.09 -5.53
N GLN A 294 -9.02 23.40 -6.14
CA GLN A 294 -10.27 23.68 -5.42
C GLN A 294 -11.19 22.45 -5.36
N ARG A 295 -10.87 21.43 -6.14
CA ARG A 295 -11.56 20.14 -6.21
C ARG A 295 -10.57 19.06 -6.56
N VAL A 296 -10.72 17.87 -5.97
CA VAL A 296 -9.86 16.70 -6.21
C VAL A 296 -10.72 15.45 -6.32
N PHE A 297 -10.40 14.62 -7.29
CA PHE A 297 -11.01 13.31 -7.51
C PHE A 297 -10.08 12.21 -7.05
N PHE A 298 -10.61 11.26 -6.30
CA PHE A 298 -9.88 10.08 -5.84
C PHE A 298 -10.54 8.82 -6.38
N LEU A 299 -9.79 8.03 -7.16
CA LEU A 299 -10.24 6.70 -7.56
C LEU A 299 -9.85 5.74 -6.43
N VAL A 300 -10.83 5.14 -5.78
CA VAL A 300 -10.67 4.36 -4.55
C VAL A 300 -11.41 3.04 -4.59
N THR A 301 -10.94 2.07 -3.81
CA THR A 301 -11.59 0.77 -3.62
C THR A 301 -11.43 0.33 -2.17
N GLY A 302 -11.99 -0.80 -1.78
CA GLY A 302 -11.74 -1.43 -0.48
C GLY A 302 -10.27 -1.78 -0.19
N ASN A 303 -9.35 -1.57 -1.14
CA ASN A 303 -7.90 -1.67 -0.95
C ASN A 303 -7.24 -0.32 -0.64
N SER A 304 -7.96 0.80 -0.77
CA SER A 304 -7.49 2.14 -0.42
C SER A 304 -7.60 2.31 1.10
N ALA A 305 -6.46 2.39 1.81
CA ALA A 305 -6.46 2.32 3.27
C ALA A 305 -5.48 3.32 3.91
N SER A 306 -5.70 3.63 5.20
CA SER A 306 -4.72 4.30 6.06
C SER A 306 -4.29 5.67 5.52
N ALA A 307 -3.03 5.86 5.08
CA ALA A 307 -2.53 7.13 4.55
C ALA A 307 -3.33 7.60 3.32
N SER A 308 -3.85 6.69 2.48
CA SER A 308 -4.77 7.03 1.38
C SER A 308 -6.05 7.68 1.91
N GLU A 309 -6.65 7.12 2.94
CA GLU A 309 -7.85 7.67 3.58
C GLU A 309 -7.54 8.96 4.34
N ALA A 310 -6.34 9.06 4.93
CA ALA A 310 -5.89 10.26 5.62
C ALA A 310 -5.78 11.46 4.67
N VAL A 311 -5.26 11.28 3.45
CA VAL A 311 -5.20 12.34 2.42
C VAL A 311 -6.60 12.81 2.05
N VAL A 312 -7.52 11.89 1.74
CA VAL A 312 -8.91 12.22 1.43
C VAL A 312 -9.58 12.99 2.58
N SER A 313 -9.46 12.45 3.80
CA SER A 313 -10.06 13.05 5.01
C SER A 313 -9.47 14.42 5.35
N ALA A 314 -8.16 14.63 5.13
CA ALA A 314 -7.47 15.89 5.45
C ALA A 314 -7.94 17.06 4.57
N LEU A 315 -8.36 16.80 3.33
CA LEU A 315 -8.86 17.83 2.41
C LEU A 315 -10.31 18.24 2.70
N MET A 316 -11.12 17.38 3.28
CA MET A 316 -12.56 17.64 3.50
C MET A 316 -12.85 18.92 4.30
N PRO A 317 -12.13 19.25 5.41
CA PRO A 317 -12.37 20.50 6.14
C PRO A 317 -12.03 21.77 5.36
N TYR A 318 -11.22 21.68 4.32
CA TYR A 318 -10.71 22.81 3.54
C TYR A 318 -11.47 23.01 2.25
N LEU A 319 -11.66 21.97 1.48
CA LEU A 319 -12.33 22.04 0.18
C LEU A 319 -13.85 21.84 0.29
N GLY A 320 -14.33 21.27 1.42
CA GLY A 320 -15.70 20.79 1.57
C GLY A 320 -15.89 19.41 0.93
N ALA A 321 -16.81 18.63 1.51
CA ALA A 321 -17.08 17.27 1.06
C ALA A 321 -17.51 17.17 -0.40
N ASP A 322 -18.22 18.20 -0.92
CA ASP A 322 -18.67 18.25 -2.31
C ASP A 322 -17.53 18.47 -3.33
N ASN A 323 -16.33 18.82 -2.86
CA ASN A 323 -15.15 19.04 -3.70
C ASN A 323 -14.05 18.00 -3.48
N VAL A 324 -14.26 17.01 -2.60
CA VAL A 324 -13.39 15.85 -2.41
C VAL A 324 -14.18 14.63 -2.88
N ILE A 325 -14.09 14.35 -4.17
CA ILE A 325 -14.95 13.36 -4.84
C ILE A 325 -14.25 12.01 -4.88
N THR A 326 -14.87 11.00 -4.28
CA THR A 326 -14.42 9.60 -4.31
C THR A 326 -15.19 8.83 -5.37
N ILE A 327 -14.49 8.04 -6.19
CA ILE A 327 -15.06 7.27 -7.30
C ILE A 327 -14.55 5.83 -7.21
N GLY A 328 -15.47 4.89 -7.32
CA GLY A 328 -15.18 3.45 -7.28
C GLY A 328 -16.02 2.73 -6.25
N ASP A 329 -15.42 2.26 -5.15
CA ASP A 329 -16.10 1.62 -4.03
C ASP A 329 -15.67 2.28 -2.72
N ASP A 330 -16.36 2.01 -1.63
CA ASP A 330 -15.99 2.50 -0.30
C ASP A 330 -14.55 2.08 0.05
N THR A 331 -13.82 2.95 0.77
CA THR A 331 -12.45 2.65 1.18
C THR A 331 -12.40 1.58 2.27
N HIS A 332 -11.20 1.18 2.66
CA HIS A 332 -10.98 0.06 3.59
C HIS A 332 -11.54 0.29 5.01
N GLY A 333 -11.38 1.49 5.55
CA GLY A 333 -11.74 1.79 6.94
C GLY A 333 -10.63 1.51 7.95
N LYS A 334 -9.42 2.05 7.71
CA LYS A 334 -8.30 1.98 8.67
C LYS A 334 -7.97 3.38 9.20
N PRO A 335 -8.73 3.92 10.18
CA PRO A 335 -8.53 5.26 10.74
C PRO A 335 -7.33 5.36 11.70
N VAL A 336 -6.56 4.30 11.82
CA VAL A 336 -5.50 4.10 12.81
C VAL A 336 -4.15 3.99 12.13
N GLY A 337 -3.11 4.38 12.87
CA GLY A 337 -1.73 4.27 12.44
C GLY A 337 -0.84 3.56 13.45
N MET A 338 0.38 3.26 13.00
CA MET A 338 1.35 2.51 13.75
C MET A 338 2.73 3.13 13.63
N SER A 339 3.50 3.07 14.72
CA SER A 339 4.93 3.37 14.70
C SER A 339 5.72 2.07 14.86
N GLY A 340 6.73 1.90 14.01
CA GLY A 340 7.58 0.71 14.09
C GLY A 340 8.57 0.78 15.24
N LYS A 341 8.82 -0.37 15.88
CA LYS A 341 9.84 -0.56 16.92
C LYS A 341 10.70 -1.75 16.58
N THR A 342 12.01 -1.63 16.73
CA THR A 342 12.96 -2.71 16.43
C THR A 342 13.40 -3.44 17.68
N TYR A 343 13.55 -4.75 17.56
CA TYR A 343 14.27 -5.60 18.49
C TYR A 343 14.98 -6.72 17.72
N GLY A 344 16.27 -6.91 17.95
CA GLY A 344 17.04 -7.90 17.19
C GLY A 344 16.94 -7.63 15.68
N LEU A 345 16.51 -8.63 14.94
CA LEU A 345 16.28 -8.53 13.48
C LEU A 345 14.85 -8.17 13.11
N ASN A 346 13.94 -8.05 14.08
CA ASN A 346 12.52 -7.83 13.85
C ASN A 346 12.13 -6.36 13.98
N TYR A 347 11.15 -5.99 13.20
CA TYR A 347 10.45 -4.69 13.23
C TYR A 347 8.99 -4.96 13.59
N TYR A 348 8.51 -4.34 14.67
CA TYR A 348 7.15 -4.50 15.21
C TYR A 348 6.31 -3.29 14.88
N PHE A 349 5.18 -3.50 14.25
CA PHE A 349 4.20 -2.47 13.92
C PHE A 349 2.90 -2.74 14.69
N LEU A 350 2.69 -2.02 15.80
CA LEU A 350 1.46 -2.07 16.58
C LEU A 350 0.65 -0.79 16.36
N ILE A 351 -0.66 -0.91 16.35
CA ILE A 351 -1.54 0.25 16.30
C ILE A 351 -1.34 1.11 17.56
N ASN A 352 -0.91 2.38 17.39
CA ASN A 352 -0.58 3.29 18.50
C ASN A 352 -1.45 4.53 18.56
N PHE A 353 -1.97 5.00 17.42
CA PHE A 353 -2.67 6.29 17.33
C PHE A 353 -3.84 6.25 16.35
N LEU A 354 -4.76 7.19 16.55
CA LEU A 354 -5.77 7.56 15.55
C LEU A 354 -5.22 8.67 14.67
N VAL A 355 -5.58 8.68 13.39
CA VAL A 355 -5.33 9.81 12.49
C VAL A 355 -6.59 10.66 12.43
N ARG A 356 -6.46 11.96 12.77
CA ARG A 356 -7.56 12.93 12.76
C ARG A 356 -7.28 14.04 11.75
N ASN A 357 -8.30 14.50 11.05
CA ASN A 357 -8.21 15.69 10.21
C ASN A 357 -8.24 16.99 11.04
N ASN A 358 -8.22 18.16 10.40
CA ASN A 358 -8.23 19.45 11.07
C ASN A 358 -9.52 19.72 11.87
N ALA A 359 -10.64 19.15 11.47
CA ALA A 359 -11.90 19.23 12.23
C ALA A 359 -11.91 18.33 13.49
N GLY A 360 -10.93 17.43 13.63
CA GLY A 360 -10.83 16.45 14.70
C GLY A 360 -11.51 15.12 14.40
N ASP A 361 -12.04 14.96 13.18
CA ASP A 361 -12.70 13.73 12.75
C ASP A 361 -11.69 12.66 12.35
N THR A 362 -12.03 11.41 12.59
CA THR A 362 -11.33 10.23 12.04
C THR A 362 -12.16 9.66 10.89
N THR A 363 -11.48 8.98 9.96
CA THR A 363 -12.17 8.08 9.03
C THR A 363 -12.95 7.02 9.82
N SER A 364 -14.08 6.56 9.28
CA SER A 364 -14.83 5.44 9.86
C SER A 364 -14.04 4.13 9.72
N PHE A 365 -14.26 3.19 10.63
CA PHE A 365 -13.83 1.79 10.44
C PHE A 365 -14.63 1.08 9.33
N ASP A 366 -15.69 1.68 8.81
CA ASP A 366 -16.41 1.21 7.62
C ASP A 366 -15.88 1.82 6.32
N GLY A 367 -14.87 2.70 6.39
CA GLY A 367 -14.28 3.40 5.25
C GLY A 367 -14.89 4.79 5.00
N ILE A 368 -14.37 5.43 3.96
CA ILE A 368 -14.92 6.65 3.37
C ILE A 368 -15.90 6.20 2.29
N PRO A 369 -17.19 6.59 2.38
CA PRO A 369 -18.17 6.21 1.36
C PRO A 369 -17.82 6.84 0.02
N THR A 370 -18.06 6.11 -1.07
CA THR A 370 -17.83 6.61 -2.42
C THR A 370 -18.91 7.63 -2.83
N THR A 371 -18.49 8.68 -3.52
CA THR A 371 -19.41 9.67 -4.10
C THR A 371 -20.09 9.12 -5.37
N CYS A 372 -19.30 8.47 -6.24
CA CYS A 372 -19.78 7.83 -7.45
C CYS A 372 -19.31 6.38 -7.48
N THR A 373 -20.24 5.44 -7.51
CA THR A 373 -19.92 4.02 -7.68
C THR A 373 -19.44 3.75 -9.11
N ALA A 374 -18.31 3.05 -9.26
CA ALA A 374 -17.76 2.64 -10.53
C ALA A 374 -16.95 1.35 -10.35
N ASP A 375 -17.14 0.38 -11.23
CA ASP A 375 -16.40 -0.89 -11.16
C ASP A 375 -14.92 -0.69 -11.52
N ASP A 376 -14.06 -1.46 -10.89
CA ASP A 376 -12.64 -1.57 -11.24
C ASP A 376 -12.49 -2.39 -12.52
N ASP A 377 -12.48 -1.70 -13.65
CA ASP A 377 -12.48 -2.29 -14.99
C ASP A 377 -11.12 -2.88 -15.36
N LEU A 378 -11.00 -4.21 -15.28
CA LEU A 378 -9.77 -4.92 -15.65
C LEU A 378 -9.54 -5.05 -17.17
N THR A 379 -10.48 -4.61 -18.00
CA THR A 379 -10.35 -4.71 -19.47
C THR A 379 -9.55 -3.53 -20.07
N HIS A 380 -9.34 -2.47 -19.28
CA HIS A 380 -8.56 -1.31 -19.67
C HIS A 380 -7.37 -1.08 -18.72
N LEU A 381 -6.32 -0.44 -19.22
CA LEU A 381 -5.17 -0.06 -18.41
C LEU A 381 -5.55 1.07 -17.44
N MET A 382 -4.90 1.12 -16.28
CA MET A 382 -5.00 2.28 -15.39
C MET A 382 -4.48 3.54 -16.12
N GLY A 383 -5.28 4.61 -16.09
CA GLY A 383 -5.02 5.84 -16.85
C GLY A 383 -5.52 5.84 -18.30
N ASP A 384 -6.22 4.80 -18.76
CA ASP A 384 -7.00 4.82 -20.00
C ASP A 384 -8.31 5.59 -19.75
N GLU A 385 -8.64 6.52 -20.64
CA GLU A 385 -9.84 7.36 -20.53
C GLU A 385 -11.15 6.58 -20.66
N ASN A 386 -11.10 5.38 -21.21
CA ASN A 386 -12.22 4.45 -21.30
C ASN A 386 -12.34 3.51 -20.09
N GLU A 387 -11.34 3.49 -19.20
CA GLU A 387 -11.41 2.70 -17.97
C GLU A 387 -12.52 3.26 -17.07
N THR A 388 -13.38 2.41 -16.54
CA THR A 388 -14.68 2.80 -15.95
C THR A 388 -14.55 3.83 -14.83
N MET A 389 -13.59 3.68 -13.89
CA MET A 389 -13.44 4.62 -12.78
C MET A 389 -12.91 5.97 -13.27
N LEU A 390 -11.90 5.96 -14.14
CA LEU A 390 -11.34 7.20 -14.70
C LEU A 390 -12.37 7.88 -15.63
N ASN A 391 -13.08 7.13 -16.45
CA ASN A 391 -14.16 7.66 -17.31
C ASN A 391 -15.25 8.35 -16.47
N THR A 392 -15.63 7.74 -15.33
CA THR A 392 -16.59 8.34 -14.39
C THR A 392 -16.07 9.67 -13.82
N ALA A 393 -14.78 9.76 -13.49
CA ALA A 393 -14.15 11.01 -13.04
C ALA A 393 -14.19 12.08 -14.14
N LEU A 394 -13.79 11.73 -15.36
CA LEU A 394 -13.81 12.63 -16.52
C LEU A 394 -15.22 13.11 -16.85
N TYR A 395 -16.21 12.21 -16.77
CA TYR A 395 -17.62 12.57 -16.94
C TYR A 395 -18.08 13.56 -15.85
N TYR A 396 -17.72 13.31 -14.57
CA TYR A 396 -18.07 14.23 -13.48
C TYR A 396 -17.41 15.60 -13.64
N ILE A 397 -16.17 15.65 -14.11
CA ILE A 397 -15.45 16.89 -14.40
C ILE A 397 -16.23 17.76 -15.40
N GLU A 398 -16.85 17.15 -16.41
CA GLU A 398 -17.58 17.83 -17.47
C GLU A 398 -19.02 18.17 -17.06
N HIS A 399 -19.72 17.27 -16.35
CA HIS A 399 -21.17 17.37 -16.12
C HIS A 399 -21.56 17.73 -14.68
N GLY A 400 -20.63 17.60 -13.71
CA GLY A 400 -20.88 17.87 -12.28
C GLY A 400 -21.76 16.84 -11.58
N SER A 401 -21.88 15.62 -12.12
CA SER A 401 -22.66 14.51 -11.56
C SER A 401 -22.02 13.17 -11.93
N CYS A 402 -22.34 12.12 -11.18
CA CYS A 402 -21.95 10.76 -11.53
C CYS A 402 -22.51 10.32 -12.90
N LEU A 403 -21.80 9.40 -13.57
CA LEU A 403 -22.18 8.79 -14.83
C LEU A 403 -23.45 7.94 -14.65
#